data_14ab66f5046a46c8db9e89e156406ed5
#
_entry.id   14ab66f5046a46c8db9e89e156406ed5
#
_cell.length_a   1.000
_cell.length_b   1.000
_cell.length_c   1.000
_cell.angle_alpha   90.00
_cell.angle_beta   90.00
_cell.angle_gamma   90.00
#
_symmetry.space_group_name_H-M   'P 1'
#
loop_
_entity.id
_entity.type
_entity.pdbx_description
1 polymer ?
#
loop_
_entity_poly.entity_id
_entity_poly.type
_entity_poly.pdbx_seq_one_letter_code
_entity_poly.pdbx_strand_id
1 'polypeptide(L)'
;MAISIQVQPPAVISLRPCWKRVCTMSEQYGILLVSHVAELADGLTRLLKQVAKDVTVKAVGGAEGGGIGTSFDKVIAVLNEMEEPEIFAFYDLGSAKMNLELVSEMTEKNLIICDAAFVEGAYLTAALLQADTPYEKICEQLQELYVK
;
A
#
# COMPACT_ATOMS: atom_id res chain seq x y z
N MET A 1 -19.21 -5.84 39.45
CA MET A 1 -18.83 -5.58 39.10
C MET A 1 -18.13 -5.26 38.37
N ALA A 2 -18.28 -5.21 38.39
CA ALA A 2 -17.79 -5.00 37.76
C ALA A 2 -17.19 -4.65 37.21
N ILE A 3 -16.88 -4.71 37.00
CA ILE A 3 -16.38 -4.37 36.49
C ILE A 3 -15.61 -4.18 35.92
N SER A 4 -15.50 -4.43 35.80
CA SER A 4 -14.74 -4.20 35.39
C SER A 4 -14.26 -3.84 34.62
N ILE A 5 -14.41 -3.90 34.31
CA ILE A 5 -13.95 -3.57 33.58
C ILE A 5 -13.24 -2.94 33.16
N GLN A 6 -13.02 -2.77 33.25
CA GLN A 6 -12.30 -2.14 32.93
C GLN A 6 -11.51 -1.90 32.49
N VAL A 7 -11.56 -2.03 32.40
CA VAL A 7 -10.84 -1.64 32.12
C VAL A 7 -10.03 -1.69 31.36
N GLN A 8 -9.94 -1.89 30.93
CA GLN A 8 -9.10 -1.94 30.24
C GLN A 8 -8.46 -1.32 29.86
N PRO A 9 -8.17 -1.46 29.82
CA PRO A 9 -7.51 -0.45 29.73
C PRO A 9 -7.16 0.25 28.65
N PRO A 10 -7.08 1.21 28.84
CA PRO A 10 -6.98 2.18 27.82
C PRO A 10 -5.67 2.17 27.10
N ALA A 11 -4.61 1.95 27.81
CA ALA A 11 -3.30 1.86 27.19
C ALA A 11 -3.26 0.77 26.15
N VAL A 12 -3.93 -0.31 26.46
CA VAL A 12 -4.01 -1.42 25.53
C VAL A 12 -4.74 -0.99 24.28
N ILE A 13 -5.71 -0.11 24.43
CA ILE A 13 -6.51 0.34 23.31
C ILE A 13 -5.69 1.17 22.35
N SER A 14 -4.77 1.98 22.86
CA SER A 14 -3.98 2.83 21.99
C SER A 14 -3.11 2.04 21.05
N LEU A 15 -2.69 0.87 21.45
CA LEU A 15 -1.94 0.04 20.58
C LEU A 15 -2.82 -0.74 19.65
N ARG A 16 -4.04 -0.67 19.87
CA ARG A 16 -4.97 -1.25 19.39
C ARG A 16 -5.11 -1.92 18.43
N PRO A 17 -5.29 -2.91 18.54
CA PRO A 17 -5.55 -3.76 17.47
C PRO A 17 -6.94 -3.49 16.94
N CYS A 18 -7.08 -3.76 15.69
CA CYS A 18 -8.34 -3.48 15.02
C CYS A 18 -9.51 -4.30 15.56
N TRP A 19 -9.22 -5.40 16.22
CA TRP A 19 -10.31 -6.22 16.73
C TRP A 19 -11.08 -5.54 17.87
N LYS A 20 -10.47 -4.50 18.44
CA LYS A 20 -11.15 -3.77 19.53
C LYS A 20 -12.12 -2.73 18.99
N ARG A 21 -11.94 -2.34 17.77
CA ARG A 21 -12.81 -1.36 17.15
C ARG A 21 -12.82 -1.64 15.66
N VAL A 22 -13.78 -1.04 15.01
CA VAL A 22 -13.85 -1.19 13.56
C VAL A 22 -12.64 -0.48 12.96
N CYS A 23 -11.84 -1.27 12.27
CA CYS A 23 -10.65 -0.77 11.59
C CYS A 23 -11.00 -0.62 10.12
N THR A 24 -10.80 0.56 9.58
CA THR A 24 -11.13 0.78 8.18
C THR A 24 -10.08 0.16 7.28
N MET A 25 -10.44 -0.08 6.03
CA MET A 25 -9.48 -0.63 5.08
C MET A 25 -8.32 0.32 4.85
N SER A 26 -8.55 1.63 4.89
CA SER A 26 -7.49 2.62 4.71
C SER A 26 -6.54 2.69 5.91
N GLU A 27 -6.95 2.21 7.07
CA GLU A 27 -6.05 2.13 8.22
C GLU A 27 -5.18 0.89 8.17
N GLN A 28 -5.64 -0.15 7.52
CA GLN A 28 -4.93 -1.43 7.47
C GLN A 28 -4.08 -1.58 6.21
N TYR A 29 -4.51 -1.00 5.11
CA TYR A 29 -3.86 -1.18 3.82
C TYR A 29 -3.40 0.15 3.26
N GLY A 30 -2.13 0.17 2.78
CA GLY A 30 -1.61 1.30 2.03
C GLY A 30 -1.29 0.88 0.60
N ILE A 31 -0.89 1.85 -0.22
CA ILE A 31 -0.53 1.61 -1.61
C ILE A 31 0.88 2.13 -1.84
N LEU A 32 1.71 1.29 -2.45
CA LEU A 32 3.07 1.65 -2.85
C LEU A 32 3.15 1.58 -4.37
N LEU A 33 3.60 2.66 -4.98
CA LEU A 33 3.76 2.74 -6.44
C LEU A 33 5.24 2.76 -6.77
N VAL A 34 5.69 1.85 -7.62
CA VAL A 34 7.11 1.78 -8.00
C VAL A 34 7.20 1.91 -9.51
N SER A 35 7.91 2.93 -9.98
CA SER A 35 8.05 3.22 -11.40
C SER A 35 9.51 3.46 -11.74
N HIS A 36 9.85 3.25 -12.99
CA HIS A 36 11.18 3.58 -13.49
C HIS A 36 11.37 5.09 -13.65
N VAL A 37 10.27 5.85 -13.65
CA VAL A 37 10.28 7.29 -13.85
C VAL A 37 9.61 7.96 -12.66
N ALA A 38 10.33 8.85 -11.99
CA ALA A 38 9.82 9.51 -10.79
C ALA A 38 8.54 10.29 -11.07
N GLU A 39 8.53 11.03 -12.18
CA GLU A 39 7.35 11.84 -12.52
C GLU A 39 6.11 10.99 -12.78
N LEU A 40 6.30 9.78 -13.30
CA LEU A 40 5.17 8.87 -13.52
C LEU A 40 4.57 8.42 -12.20
N ALA A 41 5.43 8.05 -11.25
CA ALA A 41 4.97 7.62 -9.93
C ALA A 41 4.29 8.78 -9.19
N ASP A 42 4.88 9.98 -9.25
CA ASP A 42 4.31 11.14 -8.59
C ASP A 42 2.99 11.55 -9.23
N GLY A 43 2.92 11.51 -10.56
CA GLY A 43 1.69 11.84 -11.26
C GLY A 43 0.55 10.90 -10.90
N LEU A 44 0.86 9.60 -10.85
CA LEU A 44 -0.16 8.63 -10.47
C LEU A 44 -0.61 8.84 -9.02
N THR A 45 0.32 9.16 -8.12
CA THR A 45 -0.04 9.47 -6.73
C THR A 45 -1.06 10.61 -6.67
N ARG A 46 -0.83 11.66 -7.47
CA ARG A 46 -1.76 12.80 -7.50
C ARG A 46 -3.13 12.39 -8.00
N LEU A 47 -3.16 11.49 -8.98
CA LEU A 47 -4.43 11.00 -9.51
C LEU A 47 -5.18 10.20 -8.45
N LEU A 48 -4.50 9.31 -7.75
CA LEU A 48 -5.13 8.48 -6.73
C LEU A 48 -5.68 9.32 -5.59
N LYS A 49 -5.00 10.39 -5.23
CA LYS A 49 -5.45 11.26 -4.14
C LYS A 49 -6.77 11.96 -4.44
N GLN A 50 -7.17 12.03 -5.70
CA GLN A 50 -8.46 12.62 -6.05
C GLN A 50 -9.62 11.75 -5.58
N VAL A 51 -9.42 10.44 -5.55
CA VAL A 51 -10.51 9.50 -5.21
C VAL A 51 -10.29 8.81 -3.86
N ALA A 52 -9.12 8.95 -3.27
CA ALA A 52 -8.78 8.21 -2.05
C ALA A 52 -7.99 9.10 -1.11
N LYS A 53 -8.68 10.03 -0.47
CA LYS A 53 -8.04 11.01 0.40
C LYS A 53 -7.49 10.38 1.67
N ASP A 54 -8.15 9.35 2.16
CA ASP A 54 -7.78 8.74 3.44
C ASP A 54 -6.84 7.56 3.29
N VAL A 55 -6.55 7.15 2.05
CA VAL A 55 -5.66 6.03 1.79
C VAL A 55 -4.23 6.55 1.68
N THR A 56 -3.30 5.89 2.38
CA THR A 56 -1.89 6.23 2.29
C THR A 56 -1.36 5.72 0.95
N VAL A 57 -0.88 6.64 0.11
CA VAL A 57 -0.26 6.31 -1.17
C VAL A 57 1.14 6.89 -1.17
N LYS A 58 2.13 6.03 -1.33
CA LYS A 58 3.53 6.44 -1.44
C LYS A 58 4.07 6.00 -2.79
N ALA A 59 4.99 6.78 -3.31
CA ALA A 59 5.55 6.52 -4.64
C ALA A 59 7.07 6.50 -4.58
N VAL A 60 7.64 5.60 -5.37
CA VAL A 60 9.08 5.52 -5.58
C VAL A 60 9.31 5.48 -7.07
N GLY A 61 10.17 6.36 -7.57
CA GLY A 61 10.47 6.37 -8.99
C GLY A 61 11.90 6.80 -9.25
N GLY A 62 12.45 6.28 -10.35
CA GLY A 62 13.78 6.64 -10.77
C GLY A 62 14.88 5.91 -10.02
N ALA A 63 16.04 5.84 -10.68
CA ALA A 63 17.22 5.21 -10.10
C ALA A 63 17.91 6.18 -9.15
N GLU A 64 18.96 5.69 -8.50
CA GLU A 64 19.83 6.57 -7.72
C GLU A 64 20.40 7.65 -8.64
N GLY A 65 20.41 8.88 -8.17
CA GLY A 65 20.87 9.98 -8.97
C GLY A 65 19.83 10.58 -9.89
N GLY A 66 18.62 10.05 -9.90
CA GLY A 66 17.52 10.68 -10.62
C GLY A 66 17.31 10.20 -12.04
N GLY A 67 18.05 9.18 -12.48
CA GLY A 67 17.87 8.63 -13.82
C GLY A 67 16.70 7.68 -13.93
N ILE A 68 16.55 7.10 -15.11
CA ILE A 68 15.53 6.08 -15.37
C ILE A 68 15.96 4.78 -14.70
N GLY A 69 15.03 4.15 -13.96
CA GLY A 69 15.31 2.89 -13.29
C GLY A 69 14.62 2.82 -11.95
N THR A 70 14.93 1.76 -11.19
CA THR A 70 14.39 1.57 -9.86
C THR A 70 15.54 1.35 -8.86
N SER A 71 15.29 1.65 -7.60
CA SER A 71 16.30 1.54 -6.56
C SER A 71 15.70 0.79 -5.38
N PHE A 72 16.35 -0.30 -5.01
CA PHE A 72 15.97 -1.09 -3.84
C PHE A 72 15.96 -0.23 -2.58
N ASP A 73 17.03 0.58 -2.41
CA ASP A 73 17.15 1.39 -1.20
C ASP A 73 16.03 2.41 -1.07
N LYS A 74 15.60 2.99 -2.20
CA LYS A 74 14.49 3.94 -2.18
C LYS A 74 13.18 3.24 -1.81
N VAL A 75 12.97 2.03 -2.34
CA VAL A 75 11.74 1.30 -2.06
C VAL A 75 11.64 0.98 -0.59
N ILE A 76 12.72 0.43 0.00
CA ILE A 76 12.66 0.04 1.40
C ILE A 76 12.57 1.25 2.32
N ALA A 77 13.21 2.37 1.95
CA ALA A 77 13.13 3.59 2.75
C ALA A 77 11.70 4.12 2.80
N VAL A 78 11.02 4.17 1.65
CA VAL A 78 9.65 4.66 1.60
C VAL A 78 8.71 3.70 2.30
N LEU A 79 8.93 2.40 2.14
CA LEU A 79 8.11 1.41 2.81
C LEU A 79 8.17 1.54 4.32
N ASN A 80 9.37 1.85 4.85
CA ASN A 80 9.54 2.03 6.29
C ASN A 80 8.83 3.28 6.82
N GLU A 81 8.48 4.22 5.96
CA GLU A 81 7.71 5.40 6.37
C GLU A 81 6.22 5.11 6.46
N MET A 82 5.75 4.01 5.88
CA MET A 82 4.34 3.68 5.90
C MET A 82 3.99 2.98 7.21
N GLU A 83 2.83 3.33 7.76
CA GLU A 83 2.42 2.75 9.04
C GLU A 83 1.52 1.54 8.87
N GLU A 84 0.90 1.41 7.71
CA GLU A 84 -0.02 0.32 7.45
C GLU A 84 0.73 -1.02 7.43
N PRO A 85 0.15 -2.07 8.04
CA PRO A 85 0.82 -3.37 8.06
C PRO A 85 0.77 -4.11 6.74
N GLU A 86 -0.20 -3.78 5.89
CA GLU A 86 -0.37 -4.45 4.61
C GLU A 86 -0.33 -3.43 3.48
N ILE A 87 0.44 -3.75 2.43
CA ILE A 87 0.73 -2.79 1.37
C ILE A 87 0.45 -3.43 0.02
N PHE A 88 -0.48 -2.83 -0.73
CA PHE A 88 -0.65 -3.18 -2.14
C PHE A 88 0.45 -2.48 -2.94
N ALA A 89 1.28 -3.26 -3.60
CA ALA A 89 2.41 -2.72 -4.35
C ALA A 89 2.17 -2.88 -5.85
N PHE A 90 2.21 -1.77 -6.56
CA PHE A 90 2.03 -1.72 -8.01
C PHE A 90 3.32 -1.26 -8.67
N TYR A 91 3.64 -1.84 -9.82
CA TYR A 91 4.87 -1.54 -10.53
C TYR A 91 4.58 -1.41 -12.02
N ASP A 92 5.46 -0.68 -12.72
CA ASP A 92 5.25 -0.45 -14.14
C ASP A 92 5.86 -1.58 -14.98
N LEU A 93 7.11 -1.94 -14.74
CA LEU A 93 7.83 -2.94 -15.55
C LEU A 93 8.44 -4.01 -14.65
N GLY A 94 8.76 -5.15 -15.26
CA GLY A 94 9.16 -6.33 -14.51
C GLY A 94 10.40 -6.17 -13.64
N SER A 95 11.34 -5.29 -14.02
CA SER A 95 12.52 -5.09 -13.18
C SER A 95 12.17 -4.41 -11.87
N ALA A 96 11.11 -3.61 -11.83
CA ALA A 96 10.63 -3.04 -10.58
C ALA A 96 10.07 -4.14 -9.68
N LYS A 97 9.43 -5.15 -10.28
CA LYS A 97 8.91 -6.28 -9.52
C LYS A 97 10.03 -7.00 -8.78
N MET A 98 11.18 -7.18 -9.44
CA MET A 98 12.32 -7.84 -8.80
C MET A 98 12.74 -7.12 -7.52
N ASN A 99 12.78 -5.79 -7.55
CA ASN A 99 13.10 -5.03 -6.35
C ASN A 99 12.04 -5.21 -5.27
N LEU A 100 10.77 -5.25 -5.66
CA LEU A 100 9.69 -5.46 -4.70
C LEU A 100 9.77 -6.84 -4.06
N GLU A 101 10.13 -7.86 -4.84
CA GLU A 101 10.27 -9.21 -4.29
C GLU A 101 11.40 -9.29 -3.28
N LEU A 102 12.53 -8.64 -3.58
CA LEU A 102 13.65 -8.59 -2.64
C LEU A 102 13.26 -7.85 -1.36
N VAL A 103 12.55 -6.73 -1.50
CA VAL A 103 12.11 -5.97 -0.34
C VAL A 103 11.13 -6.79 0.50
N SER A 104 10.26 -7.57 -0.15
CA SER A 104 9.26 -8.35 0.59
C SER A 104 9.90 -9.40 1.50
N GLU A 105 11.12 -9.83 1.17
CA GLU A 105 11.83 -10.80 2.00
C GLU A 105 12.52 -10.14 3.19
N MET A 106 12.62 -8.81 3.19
CA MET A 106 13.35 -8.09 4.22
C MET A 106 12.47 -7.23 5.11
N THR A 107 11.23 -7.05 4.74
CA THR A 107 10.31 -6.23 5.52
C THR A 107 9.42 -7.11 6.38
N GLU A 108 8.94 -6.55 7.50
CA GLU A 108 7.96 -7.25 8.32
C GLU A 108 6.54 -6.97 7.87
N LYS A 109 6.36 -6.05 6.91
CA LYS A 109 5.05 -5.74 6.37
C LYS A 109 4.65 -6.81 5.35
N ASN A 110 3.35 -6.98 5.19
CA ASN A 110 2.83 -7.89 4.18
C ASN A 110 2.71 -7.12 2.86
N LEU A 111 3.60 -7.44 1.92
CA LEU A 111 3.64 -6.76 0.64
C LEU A 111 2.86 -7.58 -0.39
N ILE A 112 1.76 -7.02 -0.86
CA ILE A 112 0.89 -7.67 -1.84
C ILE A 112 1.29 -7.13 -3.22
N ILE A 113 2.16 -7.86 -3.91
CA ILE A 113 2.67 -7.43 -5.22
C ILE A 113 1.62 -7.75 -6.27
N CYS A 114 1.14 -6.71 -6.94
CA CYS A 114 0.02 -6.83 -7.87
C CYS A 114 0.51 -6.79 -9.31
N ASP A 115 0.27 -7.87 -10.04
CA ASP A 115 0.66 -7.99 -11.45
C ASP A 115 -0.40 -7.36 -12.36
N ALA A 116 -1.05 -6.32 -11.89
CA ALA A 116 -2.13 -5.64 -12.59
C ALA A 116 -1.60 -4.47 -13.42
N ALA A 117 -2.43 -3.95 -14.29
CA ALA A 117 -2.12 -2.73 -15.04
C ALA A 117 -1.81 -1.62 -14.05
N PHE A 118 -0.72 -0.89 -14.30
CA PHE A 118 -0.15 0.01 -13.29
C PHE A 118 -1.13 1.11 -12.88
N VAL A 119 -1.68 1.83 -13.85
CA VAL A 119 -2.57 2.96 -13.55
C VAL A 119 -3.93 2.46 -13.10
N GLU A 120 -4.53 1.57 -13.88
CA GLU A 120 -5.89 1.11 -13.62
C GLU A 120 -5.97 0.30 -12.33
N GLY A 121 -4.98 -0.58 -12.09
CA GLY A 121 -4.98 -1.40 -10.89
C GLY A 121 -4.83 -0.57 -9.64
N ALA A 122 -3.90 0.39 -9.66
CA ALA A 122 -3.69 1.25 -8.51
C ALA A 122 -4.91 2.13 -8.25
N TYR A 123 -5.51 2.68 -9.32
CA TYR A 123 -6.68 3.53 -9.18
C TYR A 123 -7.86 2.75 -8.60
N LEU A 124 -8.12 1.56 -9.13
CA LEU A 124 -9.20 0.72 -8.64
C LEU A 124 -9.01 0.39 -7.16
N THR A 125 -7.80 -0.02 -6.79
CA THR A 125 -7.50 -0.39 -5.41
C THR A 125 -7.69 0.82 -4.48
N ALA A 126 -7.21 1.99 -4.89
CA ALA A 126 -7.35 3.19 -4.07
C ALA A 126 -8.84 3.52 -3.84
N ALA A 127 -9.64 3.47 -4.89
CA ALA A 127 -11.06 3.78 -4.79
C ALA A 127 -11.78 2.76 -3.88
N LEU A 128 -11.43 1.49 -4.01
CA LEU A 128 -12.07 0.44 -3.22
C LEU A 128 -11.65 0.51 -1.75
N LEU A 129 -10.40 0.83 -1.47
CA LEU A 129 -9.94 1.02 -0.09
C LEU A 129 -10.64 2.22 0.53
N GLN A 130 -10.80 3.30 -0.22
CA GLN A 130 -11.50 4.48 0.27
C GLN A 130 -12.96 4.16 0.58
N ALA A 131 -13.56 3.25 -0.17
CA ALA A 131 -14.94 2.83 0.03
C ALA A 131 -15.06 1.73 1.08
N ASP A 132 -13.96 1.39 1.73
CA ASP A 132 -13.92 0.38 2.80
C ASP A 132 -14.33 -1.01 2.29
N THR A 133 -13.97 -1.33 1.06
CA THR A 133 -14.28 -2.62 0.42
C THR A 133 -13.40 -3.72 1.02
N PRO A 134 -13.96 -4.90 1.32
CA PRO A 134 -13.15 -5.98 1.89
C PRO A 134 -12.06 -6.46 0.94
N TYR A 135 -10.98 -6.97 1.53
CA TYR A 135 -9.80 -7.40 0.81
C TYR A 135 -10.13 -8.39 -0.33
N GLU A 136 -10.99 -9.36 -0.02
CA GLU A 136 -11.34 -10.39 -1.01
C GLU A 136 -11.99 -9.80 -2.25
N LYS A 137 -12.81 -8.78 -2.06
CA LYS A 137 -13.47 -8.13 -3.18
C LYS A 137 -12.49 -7.30 -4.00
N ILE A 138 -11.54 -6.66 -3.33
CA ILE A 138 -10.50 -5.92 -4.04
C ILE A 138 -9.68 -6.87 -4.92
N CYS A 139 -9.25 -8.00 -4.35
CA CYS A 139 -8.46 -8.97 -5.11
C CYS A 139 -9.26 -9.55 -6.28
N GLU A 140 -10.54 -9.81 -6.07
CA GLU A 140 -11.39 -10.34 -7.11
C GLU A 140 -11.46 -9.40 -8.31
N GLN A 141 -11.63 -8.11 -8.04
CA GLN A 141 -11.71 -7.13 -9.11
C GLN A 141 -10.36 -6.87 -9.76
N LEU A 142 -9.27 -6.94 -8.98
CA LEU A 142 -7.94 -6.74 -9.53
C LEU A 142 -7.57 -7.82 -10.53
N GLN A 143 -8.07 -9.03 -10.37
CA GLN A 143 -7.73 -10.11 -11.29
C GLN A 143 -8.09 -9.80 -12.73
N GLU A 144 -9.14 -9.00 -12.94
CA GLU A 144 -9.55 -8.64 -14.29
C GLU A 144 -8.59 -7.65 -14.93
N LEU A 145 -7.71 -7.05 -14.14
CA LEU A 145 -6.73 -6.09 -14.62
C LEU A 145 -5.31 -6.67 -14.65
N TYR A 146 -5.15 -7.95 -14.40
CA TYR A 146 -3.84 -8.58 -14.44
C TYR A 146 -3.37 -8.67 -15.89
N VAL A 147 -2.20 -8.08 -16.16
CA VAL A 147 -1.65 -8.01 -17.52
C VAL A 147 -0.19 -8.47 -17.56
N LYS A 148 0.38 -8.86 -16.43
CA LYS A 148 1.80 -9.20 -16.34
C LYS A 148 2.00 -10.55 -15.71
#